data_e8abc95461c6386a0385db030dc5696e
#
_entry.id   e8abc95461c6386a0385db030dc5696e
#
_cell.length_a   1.000
_cell.length_b   1.000
_cell.length_c   1.000
_cell.angle_alpha   90.00
_cell.angle_beta   90.00
_cell.angle_gamma   90.00
#
_symmetry.space_group_name_H-M   'P 1'
#
loop_
_entity.id
_entity.type
_entity.pdbx_description
1 polymer ?
#
loop_
_entity_poly.entity_id
_entity_poly.type
_entity_poly.pdbx_seq_one_letter_code
_entity_poly.pdbx_strand_id
1 'polypeptide(L)'
;MNSLLCTIIVWGGMHYATPEWMEKQIPEWMWGRYEIFIAPYGTPLSEIKADIDPKTSALIGFSAGGLDVLQNYKKEYAFVGLIDPSTRDKYSKTEFGSNTFMVYDASNWGNINASLESVARQVIKTGGKAAEVNMDHSKIPKYFFETHFRK
;
A
#
# COMPACT_ATOMS: atom_id res chain seq x y z
N MET A 1 -11.64 -9.02 -0.72
CA MET A 1 -10.56 -9.30 0.22
C MET A 1 -10.39 -10.80 0.39
N ASN A 2 -9.16 -11.25 0.42
CA ASN A 2 -8.84 -12.66 0.60
C ASN A 2 -9.19 -13.10 2.04
N SER A 3 -10.04 -14.13 2.17
CA SER A 3 -10.45 -14.65 3.48
C SER A 3 -9.30 -15.33 4.24
N LEU A 4 -8.18 -15.64 3.55
CA LEU A 4 -7.01 -16.28 4.15
C LEU A 4 -5.99 -15.26 4.67
N LEU A 5 -6.26 -13.97 4.52
CA LEU A 5 -5.34 -12.94 4.98
C LEU A 5 -5.22 -12.96 6.50
N CYS A 6 -4.00 -13.04 6.99
CA CYS A 6 -3.67 -13.10 8.42
C CYS A 6 -2.79 -11.94 8.88
N THR A 7 -1.78 -11.60 8.10
CA THR A 7 -0.73 -10.66 8.48
C THR A 7 -0.72 -9.47 7.53
N ILE A 8 -0.61 -8.27 8.09
CA ILE A 8 -0.55 -7.04 7.30
C ILE A 8 0.71 -6.28 7.70
N ILE A 9 1.55 -5.99 6.71
CA ILE A 9 2.73 -5.14 6.86
C ILE A 9 2.41 -3.79 6.25
N VAL A 10 2.56 -2.72 7.04
CA VAL A 10 2.28 -1.36 6.59
C VAL A 10 3.55 -0.52 6.72
N TRP A 11 3.95 0.14 5.63
CA TRP A 11 5.00 1.16 5.68
C TRP A 11 4.37 2.54 5.64
N GLY A 12 4.79 3.39 6.58
CA GLY A 12 4.39 4.78 6.61
C GLY A 12 5.13 5.63 5.58
N GLY A 13 4.90 6.92 5.64
CA GLY A 13 5.52 7.89 4.73
C GLY A 13 6.47 8.83 5.47
N MET A 14 6.92 9.85 4.73
CA MET A 14 7.79 10.89 5.29
C MET A 14 7.00 11.84 6.19
N HIS A 15 7.76 12.59 7.01
CA HIS A 15 7.23 13.65 7.85
C HIS A 15 6.19 13.14 8.85
N TYR A 16 4.93 13.54 8.73
CA TYR A 16 3.89 13.20 9.71
C TYR A 16 3.46 11.72 9.68
N ALA A 17 3.73 11.02 8.59
CA ALA A 17 3.21 9.65 8.39
C ALA A 17 4.09 8.59 9.08
N THR A 18 4.35 8.80 10.35
CA THR A 18 5.05 7.89 11.24
C THR A 18 4.22 6.64 11.52
N PRO A 19 4.81 5.57 12.10
CA PRO A 19 4.03 4.41 12.52
C PRO A 19 2.88 4.78 13.48
N GLU A 20 3.10 5.71 14.40
CA GLU A 20 2.07 6.15 15.34
C GLU A 20 0.92 6.85 14.62
N TRP A 21 1.23 7.66 13.62
CA TRP A 21 0.21 8.33 12.82
C TRP A 21 -0.55 7.32 11.96
N MET A 22 0.17 6.37 11.34
CA MET A 22 -0.44 5.32 10.51
C MET A 22 -1.39 4.45 11.32
N GLU A 23 -1.01 4.12 12.56
CA GLU A 23 -1.86 3.33 13.45
C GLU A 23 -3.26 3.94 13.59
N LYS A 24 -3.34 5.27 13.66
CA LYS A 24 -4.61 5.99 13.80
C LYS A 24 -5.46 5.96 12.54
N GLN A 25 -4.90 5.62 11.39
CA GLN A 25 -5.63 5.54 10.14
C GLN A 25 -6.31 4.19 9.95
N ILE A 26 -5.90 3.19 10.72
CA ILE A 26 -6.38 1.81 10.59
C ILE A 26 -7.57 1.61 11.52
N PRO A 27 -8.73 1.17 10.99
CA PRO A 27 -9.92 0.95 11.83
C PRO A 27 -9.67 -0.06 12.94
N GLU A 28 -10.29 0.19 14.08
CA GLU A 28 -10.10 -0.65 15.27
C GLU A 28 -10.42 -2.13 15.00
N TRP A 29 -11.46 -2.40 14.21
CA TRP A 29 -11.86 -3.79 13.96
C TRP A 29 -10.77 -4.60 13.24
N MET A 30 -9.87 -3.94 12.48
CA MET A 30 -8.78 -4.63 11.79
C MET A 30 -7.75 -5.17 12.78
N TRP A 31 -7.52 -4.47 13.89
CA TRP A 31 -6.57 -4.90 14.90
C TRP A 31 -7.00 -6.19 15.60
N GLY A 32 -8.31 -6.41 15.69
CA GLY A 32 -8.83 -7.64 16.26
C GLY A 32 -8.87 -8.81 15.27
N ARG A 33 -8.69 -8.53 13.98
CA ARG A 33 -8.83 -9.54 12.93
C ARG A 33 -7.52 -9.96 12.30
N TYR A 34 -6.56 -9.06 12.21
CA TYR A 34 -5.27 -9.29 11.56
C TYR A 34 -4.14 -9.00 12.52
N GLU A 35 -3.00 -9.64 12.27
CA GLU A 35 -1.75 -9.26 12.91
C GLU A 35 -1.13 -8.14 12.05
N ILE A 36 -1.02 -6.94 12.61
CA ILE A 36 -0.61 -5.75 11.88
C ILE A 36 0.73 -5.24 12.40
N PHE A 37 1.69 -5.06 11.49
CA PHE A 37 3.00 -4.51 11.78
C PHE A 37 3.16 -3.22 10.99
N ILE A 38 3.51 -2.14 11.67
CA ILE A 38 3.69 -0.84 11.01
C ILE A 38 5.15 -0.43 11.16
N ALA A 39 5.80 -0.15 10.04
CA ALA A 39 7.20 0.25 9.99
C ALA A 39 7.36 1.63 9.36
N PRO A 40 8.40 2.39 9.73
CA PRO A 40 8.76 3.59 8.99
C PRO A 40 9.17 3.22 7.56
N TYR A 41 8.94 4.14 6.60
CA TYR A 41 9.43 3.92 5.25
C TYR A 41 10.94 3.66 5.28
N GLY A 42 11.40 2.85 4.33
CA GLY A 42 12.81 2.47 4.24
C GLY A 42 13.22 1.30 5.11
N THR A 43 12.34 0.80 5.98
CA THR A 43 12.65 -0.37 6.79
C THR A 43 12.66 -1.62 5.91
N PRO A 44 13.79 -2.34 5.82
CA PRO A 44 13.84 -3.57 5.04
C PRO A 44 12.86 -4.60 5.59
N LEU A 45 12.22 -5.34 4.69
CA LEU A 45 11.27 -6.38 5.08
C LEU A 45 11.89 -7.40 6.04
N SER A 46 13.16 -7.70 5.83
CA SER A 46 13.90 -8.64 6.67
C SER A 46 14.05 -8.19 8.13
N GLU A 47 13.88 -6.89 8.40
CA GLU A 47 13.97 -6.35 9.76
C GLU A 47 12.62 -6.31 10.48
N ILE A 48 11.56 -6.62 9.77
CA ILE A 48 10.22 -6.67 10.36
C ILE A 48 10.04 -8.04 11.00
N LYS A 49 9.83 -8.05 12.31
CA LYS A 49 9.72 -9.29 13.09
C LYS A 49 8.32 -9.88 12.94
N ALA A 50 8.04 -10.40 11.77
CA ALA A 50 6.77 -11.06 11.47
C ALA A 50 7.07 -12.35 10.73
N ASP A 51 6.25 -13.35 10.95
CA ASP A 51 6.28 -14.57 10.16
C ASP A 51 5.48 -14.32 8.89
N ILE A 52 6.18 -14.01 7.81
CA ILE A 52 5.56 -13.54 6.57
C ILE A 52 5.44 -14.69 5.57
N ASP A 53 4.25 -15.26 5.50
CA ASP A 53 3.87 -16.15 4.41
C ASP A 53 3.16 -15.29 3.35
N PRO A 54 3.72 -15.16 2.13
CA PRO A 54 3.09 -14.31 1.11
C PRO A 54 1.63 -14.66 0.86
N LYS A 55 1.26 -15.91 0.89
CA LYS A 55 -0.10 -16.36 0.58
C LYS A 55 -1.14 -15.85 1.59
N THR A 56 -0.71 -15.52 2.81
CA THR A 56 -1.60 -15.06 3.87
C THR A 56 -1.24 -13.67 4.36
N SER A 57 -0.38 -12.97 3.65
CA SER A 57 0.12 -11.66 4.06
C SER A 57 -0.22 -10.56 3.05
N ALA A 58 -0.34 -9.35 3.55
CA ALA A 58 -0.52 -8.15 2.75
C ALA A 58 0.66 -7.20 2.94
N LEU A 59 1.05 -6.53 1.87
CA LEU A 59 1.97 -5.40 1.94
C LEU A 59 1.20 -4.14 1.58
N ILE A 60 1.28 -3.13 2.43
CA ILE A 60 0.58 -1.86 2.22
C ILE A 60 1.57 -0.72 2.49
N GLY A 61 1.58 0.27 1.62
CA GLY A 61 2.47 1.43 1.78
C GLY A 61 1.80 2.73 1.44
N PHE A 62 2.08 3.74 2.24
CA PHE A 62 1.59 5.09 2.05
C PHE A 62 2.73 6.02 1.68
N SER A 63 2.55 6.79 0.60
CA SER A 63 3.52 7.82 0.18
C SER A 63 4.90 7.19 -0.05
N ALA A 64 5.94 7.62 0.66
CA ALA A 64 7.28 7.02 0.56
C ALA A 64 7.26 5.51 0.84
N GLY A 65 6.37 5.06 1.73
CA GLY A 65 6.21 3.63 2.02
C GLY A 65 5.73 2.82 0.83
N GLY A 66 5.15 3.47 -0.17
CA GLY A 66 4.77 2.82 -1.42
C GLY A 66 5.98 2.24 -2.17
N LEU A 67 7.15 2.89 -2.07
CA LEU A 67 8.36 2.35 -2.67
C LEU A 67 8.82 1.07 -1.98
N ASP A 68 8.63 0.97 -0.65
CA ASP A 68 8.95 -0.25 0.08
C ASP A 68 8.09 -1.41 -0.43
N VAL A 69 6.81 -1.16 -0.66
CA VAL A 69 5.90 -2.15 -1.22
C VAL A 69 6.35 -2.56 -2.62
N LEU A 70 6.64 -1.59 -3.48
CA LEU A 70 7.05 -1.85 -4.85
C LEU A 70 8.35 -2.65 -4.92
N GLN A 71 9.31 -2.34 -4.04
CA GLN A 71 10.59 -3.05 -3.98
C GLN A 71 10.43 -4.51 -3.52
N ASN A 72 9.41 -4.79 -2.72
CA ASN A 72 9.17 -6.12 -2.16
C ASN A 72 8.01 -6.85 -2.84
N TYR A 73 7.50 -6.30 -3.94
CA TYR A 73 6.32 -6.84 -4.60
C TYR A 73 6.54 -8.28 -5.09
N LYS A 74 5.54 -9.12 -4.84
CA LYS A 74 5.43 -10.47 -5.41
C LYS A 74 3.96 -10.76 -5.67
N LYS A 75 3.68 -11.48 -6.76
CA LYS A 75 2.31 -11.88 -7.10
C LYS A 75 1.68 -12.81 -6.06
N GLU A 76 2.52 -13.50 -5.30
CA GLU A 76 2.07 -14.48 -4.30
C GLU A 76 1.43 -13.83 -3.08
N TYR A 77 1.69 -12.54 -2.83
CA TYR A 77 1.06 -11.86 -1.71
C TYR A 77 -0.46 -11.87 -1.85
N ALA A 78 -1.14 -12.15 -0.74
CA ALA A 78 -2.60 -12.21 -0.72
C ALA A 78 -3.21 -10.86 -1.11
N PHE A 79 -2.55 -9.75 -0.74
CA PHE A 79 -3.01 -8.42 -1.06
C PHE A 79 -1.83 -7.44 -1.06
N VAL A 80 -1.85 -6.51 -2.00
CA VAL A 80 -0.85 -5.44 -2.09
C VAL A 80 -1.58 -4.12 -2.26
N GLY A 81 -1.40 -3.21 -1.31
CA GLY A 81 -2.04 -1.90 -1.29
C GLY A 81 -1.05 -0.78 -1.50
N LEU A 82 -1.35 0.09 -2.43
CA LEU A 82 -0.55 1.28 -2.72
C LEU A 82 -1.42 2.51 -2.46
N ILE A 83 -1.07 3.27 -1.43
CA ILE A 83 -1.86 4.41 -0.98
C ILE A 83 -1.12 5.70 -1.34
N ASP A 84 -1.60 6.39 -2.37
CA ASP A 84 -0.98 7.62 -2.90
C ASP A 84 0.55 7.49 -2.90
N PRO A 85 1.09 6.46 -3.58
CA PRO A 85 2.47 6.04 -3.38
C PRO A 85 3.49 6.89 -4.12
N SER A 86 4.69 6.99 -3.54
CA SER A 86 5.87 7.37 -4.33
C SER A 86 6.18 6.22 -5.29
N THR A 87 6.54 6.56 -6.51
CA THR A 87 6.81 5.58 -7.57
C THR A 87 8.09 5.89 -8.32
N ARG A 88 8.52 4.96 -9.18
CA ARG A 88 9.65 5.12 -10.10
C ARG A 88 9.27 4.51 -11.44
N ASP A 89 9.87 5.01 -12.52
CA ASP A 89 9.59 4.55 -13.88
C ASP A 89 9.73 3.04 -14.06
N LYS A 90 10.71 2.45 -13.40
CA LYS A 90 10.91 0.99 -13.53
C LYS A 90 9.70 0.17 -13.12
N TYR A 91 8.87 0.69 -12.21
CA TYR A 91 7.67 -0.03 -11.75
C TYR A 91 6.50 0.07 -12.73
N SER A 92 6.59 0.96 -13.73
CA SER A 92 5.59 1.02 -14.79
C SER A 92 5.63 -0.20 -15.72
N LYS A 93 6.62 -1.08 -15.54
CA LYS A 93 6.76 -2.34 -16.29
C LYS A 93 6.57 -3.58 -15.41
N THR A 94 6.22 -3.40 -14.15
CA THR A 94 5.99 -4.52 -13.23
C THR A 94 4.74 -5.28 -13.66
N GLU A 95 4.81 -6.60 -13.63
CA GLU A 95 3.62 -7.42 -13.80
C GLU A 95 2.91 -7.56 -12.46
N PHE A 96 2.02 -6.62 -12.19
CA PHE A 96 1.14 -6.73 -11.04
C PHE A 96 0.10 -7.82 -11.31
N GLY A 97 -0.76 -8.08 -10.39
CA GLY A 97 -1.83 -9.06 -10.57
C GLY A 97 -3.10 -8.59 -9.89
N SER A 98 -4.09 -9.45 -9.85
CA SER A 98 -5.39 -9.14 -9.23
C SER A 98 -5.28 -8.89 -7.72
N ASN A 99 -4.14 -9.18 -7.10
CA ASN A 99 -3.88 -8.91 -5.68
C ASN A 99 -3.62 -7.44 -5.39
N THR A 100 -3.41 -6.61 -6.41
CA THR A 100 -2.92 -5.23 -6.24
C THR A 100 -4.05 -4.22 -6.34
N PHE A 101 -4.12 -3.33 -5.37
CA PHE A 101 -5.06 -2.22 -5.34
C PHE A 101 -4.32 -0.93 -5.04
N MET A 102 -4.50 0.06 -5.91
CA MET A 102 -3.87 1.38 -5.78
C MET A 102 -4.93 2.46 -5.70
N VAL A 103 -4.80 3.36 -4.73
CA VAL A 103 -5.65 4.55 -4.61
C VAL A 103 -4.74 5.76 -4.58
N TYR A 104 -5.02 6.76 -5.40
CA TYR A 104 -4.13 7.90 -5.53
C TYR A 104 -4.86 9.16 -5.96
N ASP A 105 -4.25 10.31 -5.72
CA ASP A 105 -4.66 11.60 -6.26
C ASP A 105 -3.41 12.29 -6.81
N ALA A 106 -3.29 12.30 -8.13
CA ALA A 106 -2.13 12.85 -8.80
C ALA A 106 -1.91 14.34 -8.47
N SER A 107 -2.98 15.07 -8.17
CA SER A 107 -2.90 16.49 -7.85
C SER A 107 -2.12 16.78 -6.56
N ASN A 108 -1.98 15.80 -5.67
CA ASN A 108 -1.17 15.95 -4.45
C ASN A 108 0.33 16.03 -4.74
N TRP A 109 0.74 15.59 -5.93
CA TRP A 109 2.16 15.40 -6.23
C TRP A 109 2.76 16.44 -7.18
N GLY A 110 1.94 17.07 -8.02
CA GLY A 110 2.46 17.90 -9.11
C GLY A 110 3.37 17.06 -10.01
N ASN A 111 4.56 17.58 -10.32
CA ASN A 111 5.51 16.89 -11.21
C ASN A 111 6.54 16.04 -10.47
N ILE A 112 6.52 16.03 -9.13
CA ILE A 112 7.57 15.35 -8.35
C ILE A 112 7.42 13.84 -8.32
N ASN A 113 6.31 13.31 -8.82
CA ASN A 113 6.04 11.88 -8.88
C ASN A 113 5.55 11.54 -10.28
N ALA A 114 6.42 11.79 -11.27
CA ALA A 114 6.02 11.75 -12.68
C ALA A 114 5.59 10.37 -13.17
N SER A 115 6.04 9.30 -12.52
CA SER A 115 5.70 7.93 -12.90
C SER A 115 4.37 7.43 -12.30
N LEU A 116 3.72 8.23 -11.44
CA LEU A 116 2.55 7.80 -10.69
C LEU A 116 1.43 7.25 -11.59
N GLU A 117 1.05 8.02 -12.61
CA GLU A 117 -0.04 7.60 -13.49
C GLU A 117 0.35 6.43 -14.39
N SER A 118 1.62 6.34 -14.79
CA SER A 118 2.13 5.21 -15.55
C SER A 118 2.07 3.91 -14.74
N VAL A 119 2.43 4.00 -13.45
CA VAL A 119 2.32 2.84 -12.56
C VAL A 119 0.85 2.46 -12.35
N ALA A 120 -0.04 3.43 -12.18
CA ALA A 120 -1.47 3.17 -12.03
C ALA A 120 -2.04 2.45 -13.26
N ARG A 121 -1.67 2.91 -14.47
CA ARG A 121 -2.09 2.24 -15.70
C ARG A 121 -1.54 0.82 -15.80
N GLN A 122 -0.30 0.61 -15.36
CA GLN A 122 0.30 -0.72 -15.36
C GLN A 122 -0.41 -1.67 -14.39
N VAL A 123 -0.81 -1.18 -13.22
CA VAL A 123 -1.60 -1.96 -12.28
C VAL A 123 -2.88 -2.48 -12.95
N ILE A 124 -3.60 -1.57 -13.62
CA ILE A 124 -4.85 -1.94 -14.31
C ILE A 124 -4.57 -2.91 -15.45
N LYS A 125 -3.56 -2.63 -16.26
CA LYS A 125 -3.21 -3.45 -17.43
C LYS A 125 -2.88 -4.88 -17.03
N THR A 126 -2.31 -5.08 -15.86
CA THR A 126 -1.87 -6.40 -15.41
C THR A 126 -2.88 -7.10 -14.49
N GLY A 127 -4.10 -6.57 -14.40
CA GLY A 127 -5.21 -7.24 -13.72
C GLY A 127 -5.55 -6.72 -12.34
N GLY A 128 -4.78 -5.74 -11.82
CA GLY A 128 -5.08 -5.10 -10.55
C GLY A 128 -6.10 -3.98 -10.69
N LYS A 129 -6.31 -3.24 -9.63
CA LYS A 129 -7.22 -2.10 -9.59
C LYS A 129 -6.48 -0.84 -9.19
N ALA A 130 -6.79 0.27 -9.84
CA ALA A 130 -6.29 1.58 -9.48
C ALA A 130 -7.43 2.57 -9.57
N ALA A 131 -7.64 3.33 -8.50
CA ALA A 131 -8.70 4.32 -8.41
C ALA A 131 -8.09 5.69 -8.13
N GLU A 132 -8.39 6.64 -8.99
CA GLU A 132 -8.01 8.03 -8.74
C GLU A 132 -9.12 8.68 -7.90
N VAL A 133 -8.71 9.36 -6.83
CA VAL A 133 -9.64 10.06 -5.93
C VAL A 133 -9.33 11.56 -5.93
N ASN A 134 -10.26 12.35 -5.41
CA ASN A 134 -10.07 13.78 -5.23
C ASN A 134 -10.05 14.05 -3.72
N MET A 135 -8.86 13.92 -3.14
CA MET A 135 -8.75 13.86 -1.69
C MET A 135 -7.35 14.30 -1.27
N ASP A 136 -7.25 15.01 -0.15
CA ASP A 136 -5.97 15.41 0.41
C ASP A 136 -5.13 14.18 0.74
N HIS A 137 -3.82 14.29 0.48
CA HIS A 137 -2.86 13.20 0.67
C HIS A 137 -3.01 12.54 2.06
N SER A 138 -3.13 13.35 3.11
CA SER A 138 -3.21 12.85 4.49
C SER A 138 -4.52 12.10 4.81
N LYS A 139 -5.54 12.22 3.98
CA LYS A 139 -6.84 11.60 4.21
C LYS A 139 -7.03 10.29 3.46
N ILE A 140 -6.15 10.00 2.52
CA ILE A 140 -6.30 8.81 1.69
C ILE A 140 -6.08 7.52 2.48
N PRO A 141 -5.12 7.43 3.43
CA PRO A 141 -4.93 6.17 4.16
C PRO A 141 -6.18 5.70 4.91
N LYS A 142 -6.82 6.59 5.67
CA LYS A 142 -8.04 6.22 6.40
C LYS A 142 -9.15 5.78 5.46
N TYR A 143 -9.34 6.52 4.37
CA TYR A 143 -10.30 6.16 3.33
C TYR A 143 -10.01 4.77 2.77
N PHE A 144 -8.74 4.49 2.46
CA PHE A 144 -8.33 3.20 1.92
C PHE A 144 -8.68 2.05 2.87
N PHE A 145 -8.28 2.17 4.13
CA PHE A 145 -8.54 1.10 5.10
C PHE A 145 -10.04 0.91 5.38
N GLU A 146 -10.79 2.00 5.46
CA GLU A 146 -12.23 1.92 5.72
C GLU A 146 -13.02 1.37 4.54
N THR A 147 -12.54 1.59 3.33
CA THR A 147 -13.27 1.24 2.12
C THR A 147 -12.90 -0.14 1.59
N HIS A 148 -11.61 -0.49 1.61
CA HIS A 148 -11.11 -1.68 0.92
C HIS A 148 -10.89 -2.88 1.83
N PHE A 149 -10.99 -2.69 3.12
CA PHE A 149 -10.89 -3.78 4.10
C PHE A 149 -12.21 -4.08 4.80
N ARG A 150 -13.32 -3.64 4.24
CA ARG A 150 -14.63 -3.96 4.79
C ARG A 150 -14.91 -5.45 4.75
N LYS A 151 -15.66 -5.90 5.74
CA LYS A 151 -16.16 -7.27 5.80
C LYS A 151 -16.96 -7.64 4.57
#